data_9711f0686c52322921ed781b52a10312
#
_entry.id   9711f0686c52322921ed781b52a10312
#
_cell.length_a   1.000
_cell.length_b   1.000
_cell.length_c   1.000
_cell.angle_alpha   90.00
_cell.angle_beta   90.00
_cell.angle_gamma   90.00
#
_symmetry.space_group_name_H-M   'P 1'
#
loop_
_entity.id
_entity.type
_entity.pdbx_description
1 polymer ?
#
loop_
_entity_poly.entity_id
_entity_poly.type
_entity_poly.pdbx_seq_one_letter_code
_entity_poly.pdbx_strand_id
1 'polypeptide(L)'
;MEIKKILIYGSAHLTKVTCDLLENHYELVGHIPSQNPVIGSEMTLPIVDESVEHDIKLSLQYNRRLLNLENAFNVHTGILPEWGGTDILYHTLKEDSVEQGLTFHKMTEVFDKGPIVSKMTYPVFKGDTMVELYQRLIQIAPAFVLGSLKLLESIPSIDDCYEYEPRIYKRGNIDESDLDTYKKFIPTINKIYNIWK
;
A
#
# COMPACT_ATOMS: atom_id res chain seq x y z
N MET A 1 6.72 7.61 19.73
CA MET A 1 7.41 6.29 19.61
C MET A 1 8.63 6.47 18.73
N GLU A 2 9.81 6.03 19.12
CA GLU A 2 11.00 6.00 18.27
C GLU A 2 10.97 4.71 17.44
N ILE A 3 11.02 4.83 16.11
CA ILE A 3 11.03 3.68 15.20
C ILE A 3 12.47 3.50 14.71
N LYS A 4 13.03 2.31 14.90
CA LYS A 4 14.36 1.94 14.39
C LYS A 4 14.29 0.75 13.44
N LYS A 5 13.51 -0.27 13.82
CA LYS A 5 13.42 -1.56 13.16
C LYS A 5 12.03 -1.76 12.56
N ILE A 6 11.97 -2.03 11.26
CA ILE A 6 10.70 -2.23 10.53
C ILE A 6 10.68 -3.62 9.91
N LEU A 7 9.63 -4.39 10.22
CA LEU A 7 9.29 -5.63 9.53
C LEU A 7 8.34 -5.34 8.36
N ILE A 8 8.72 -5.71 7.15
CA ILE A 8 7.96 -5.44 5.93
C ILE A 8 7.03 -6.61 5.60
N TYR A 9 5.79 -6.32 5.25
CA TYR A 9 4.85 -7.26 4.67
C TYR A 9 4.53 -6.87 3.23
N GLY A 10 4.86 -7.73 2.28
CA GLY A 10 4.63 -7.52 0.86
C GLY A 10 5.85 -7.88 0.01
N SER A 11 5.62 -7.99 -1.28
CA SER A 11 6.64 -8.27 -2.30
C SER A 11 6.24 -7.71 -3.67
N ALA A 12 5.46 -6.63 -3.69
CA ALA A 12 5.06 -5.93 -4.92
C ALA A 12 6.09 -4.87 -5.33
N HIS A 13 5.95 -4.32 -6.53
CA HIS A 13 6.81 -3.21 -6.98
C HIS A 13 6.76 -2.01 -6.04
N LEU A 14 5.57 -1.64 -5.54
CA LEU A 14 5.42 -0.59 -4.55
C LEU A 14 6.20 -0.90 -3.27
N THR A 15 6.18 -2.16 -2.81
CA THR A 15 6.97 -2.60 -1.66
C THR A 15 8.45 -2.37 -1.91
N LYS A 16 8.96 -2.85 -3.06
CA LYS A 16 10.38 -2.72 -3.40
C LYS A 16 10.85 -1.26 -3.43
N VAL A 17 10.21 -0.41 -4.23
CA VAL A 17 10.65 0.99 -4.38
C VAL A 17 10.54 1.77 -3.06
N THR A 18 9.61 1.38 -2.19
CA THR A 18 9.48 1.99 -0.87
C THR A 18 10.61 1.53 0.04
N CYS A 19 10.94 0.24 0.07
CA CYS A 19 12.07 -0.29 0.84
C CYS A 19 13.39 0.33 0.40
N ASP A 20 13.64 0.48 -0.90
CA ASP A 20 14.86 1.10 -1.45
C ASP A 20 15.11 2.52 -0.89
N LEU A 21 14.04 3.28 -0.56
CA LEU A 21 14.17 4.56 0.13
C LEU A 21 14.32 4.39 1.65
N LEU A 22 13.50 3.55 2.27
CA LEU A 22 13.45 3.40 3.72
C LEU A 22 14.73 2.86 4.33
N GLU A 23 15.49 2.01 3.62
CA GLU A 23 16.79 1.46 4.06
C GLU A 23 17.82 2.55 4.41
N ASN A 24 17.66 3.77 3.86
CA ASN A 24 18.52 4.91 4.20
C ASN A 24 18.14 5.58 5.54
N HIS A 25 17.03 5.21 6.15
CA HIS A 25 16.47 5.88 7.32
C HIS A 25 16.17 4.94 8.49
N TYR A 26 15.92 3.66 8.20
CA TYR A 26 15.51 2.64 9.16
C TYR A 26 16.24 1.32 8.90
N GLU A 27 16.37 0.50 9.93
CA GLU A 27 16.75 -0.90 9.79
C GLU A 27 15.54 -1.71 9.32
N LEU A 28 15.55 -2.17 8.06
CA LEU A 28 14.56 -3.11 7.56
C LEU A 28 15.01 -4.53 7.91
N VAL A 29 14.42 -5.12 8.95
CA VAL A 29 14.87 -6.41 9.51
C VAL A 29 14.60 -7.62 8.61
N GLY A 30 13.77 -7.44 7.59
CA GLY A 30 13.43 -8.45 6.60
C GLY A 30 12.01 -8.26 6.07
N HIS A 31 11.56 -9.21 5.26
CA HIS A 31 10.20 -9.16 4.74
C HIS A 31 9.48 -10.51 4.79
N ILE A 32 8.14 -10.43 4.91
CA ILE A 32 7.21 -11.55 4.78
C ILE A 32 6.51 -11.40 3.42
N PRO A 33 6.80 -12.28 2.44
CA PRO A 33 6.29 -12.11 1.09
C PRO A 33 4.78 -12.37 0.98
N SER A 34 4.13 -11.66 0.07
CA SER A 34 2.78 -11.99 -0.36
C SER A 34 2.73 -13.38 -0.98
N GLN A 35 1.65 -14.12 -0.75
CA GLN A 35 1.42 -15.35 -1.52
C GLN A 35 0.91 -15.01 -2.92
N ASN A 36 1.55 -15.61 -3.94
CA ASN A 36 1.20 -15.41 -5.34
C ASN A 36 0.99 -13.91 -5.65
N PRO A 37 2.03 -13.08 -5.49
CA PRO A 37 1.89 -11.66 -5.72
C PRO A 37 1.49 -11.45 -7.18
N VAL A 38 0.36 -10.79 -7.37
CA VAL A 38 -0.17 -10.50 -8.72
C VAL A 38 0.78 -9.53 -9.43
N ILE A 39 1.35 -8.58 -8.68
CA ILE A 39 2.41 -7.69 -9.12
C ILE A 39 3.61 -7.96 -8.22
N GLY A 40 4.50 -8.86 -8.64
CA GLY A 40 5.66 -9.26 -7.86
C GLY A 40 6.93 -8.53 -8.25
N SER A 41 7.82 -8.36 -7.29
CA SER A 41 9.19 -7.88 -7.49
C SER A 41 10.17 -8.71 -6.67
N GLU A 42 11.39 -8.85 -7.18
CA GLU A 42 12.48 -9.40 -6.37
C GLU A 42 12.84 -8.40 -5.27
N MET A 43 12.71 -8.85 -4.02
CA MET A 43 13.11 -8.09 -2.84
C MET A 43 14.57 -8.39 -2.50
N THR A 44 15.31 -7.36 -2.12
CA THR A 44 16.69 -7.49 -1.61
C THR A 44 16.73 -7.91 -0.14
N LEU A 45 15.64 -7.64 0.60
CA LEU A 45 15.50 -7.98 2.00
C LEU A 45 15.42 -9.50 2.23
N PRO A 46 16.00 -10.03 3.31
CA PRO A 46 15.84 -11.43 3.67
C PRO A 46 14.39 -11.78 3.97
N ILE A 47 13.98 -13.00 3.60
CA ILE A 47 12.69 -13.54 4.04
C ILE A 47 12.83 -13.97 5.50
N VAL A 48 11.92 -13.50 6.34
CA VAL A 48 11.89 -13.76 7.78
C VAL A 48 10.49 -14.18 8.22
N ASP A 49 10.35 -14.58 9.46
CA ASP A 49 9.07 -14.76 10.16
C ASP A 49 8.83 -13.62 11.18
N GLU A 50 7.65 -13.60 11.81
CA GLU A 50 7.26 -12.55 12.76
C GLU A 50 8.05 -12.57 14.08
N SER A 51 8.89 -13.56 14.34
CA SER A 51 9.69 -13.65 15.57
C SER A 51 10.91 -12.73 15.57
N VAL A 52 11.29 -12.19 14.40
CA VAL A 52 12.38 -11.21 14.31
C VAL A 52 12.03 -9.96 15.10
N GLU A 53 12.99 -9.43 15.84
CA GLU A 53 12.79 -8.22 16.64
C GLU A 53 12.51 -7.00 15.76
N HIS A 54 11.39 -6.31 16.01
CA HIS A 54 10.97 -5.12 15.26
C HIS A 54 10.13 -4.17 16.14
N ASP A 55 10.11 -2.90 15.79
CA ASP A 55 9.30 -1.89 16.46
C ASP A 55 7.90 -1.80 15.85
N ILE A 56 7.83 -1.88 14.51
CA ILE A 56 6.56 -1.83 13.75
C ILE A 56 6.53 -2.86 12.62
N LYS A 57 5.32 -3.20 12.23
CA LYS A 57 4.98 -3.97 11.01
C LYS A 57 4.42 -3.02 9.98
N LEU A 58 5.00 -3.02 8.77
CA LEU A 58 4.57 -2.17 7.68
C LEU A 58 4.06 -3.03 6.51
N SER A 59 2.76 -2.98 6.28
CA SER A 59 2.10 -3.65 5.15
C SER A 59 2.10 -2.75 3.91
N LEU A 60 2.68 -3.27 2.83
CA LEU A 60 2.82 -2.61 1.53
C LEU A 60 2.28 -3.54 0.42
N GLN A 61 1.02 -3.40 0.07
CA GLN A 61 0.32 -4.30 -0.88
C GLN A 61 0.40 -5.80 -0.49
N TYR A 62 0.35 -6.09 0.81
CA TYR A 62 0.28 -7.46 1.31
C TYR A 62 -1.14 -8.00 1.12
N ASN A 63 -1.28 -9.22 0.60
CA ASN A 63 -2.55 -9.79 0.18
C ASN A 63 -3.18 -10.75 1.19
N ARG A 64 -2.75 -10.70 2.46
CA ARG A 64 -3.26 -11.52 3.54
C ARG A 64 -3.55 -10.70 4.78
N ARG A 65 -4.35 -11.27 5.69
CA ARG A 65 -4.53 -10.73 7.03
C ARG A 65 -3.29 -11.03 7.88
N LEU A 66 -2.80 -10.03 8.62
CA LEU A 66 -1.83 -10.25 9.68
C LEU A 66 -2.53 -10.92 10.88
N LEU A 67 -1.84 -11.83 11.53
CA LEU A 67 -2.38 -12.52 12.71
C LEU A 67 -2.25 -11.69 13.99
N ASN A 68 -1.17 -10.91 14.09
CA ASN A 68 -0.92 -10.00 15.19
C ASN A 68 -0.89 -8.56 14.66
N LEU A 69 -1.80 -7.71 15.14
CA LEU A 69 -1.98 -6.32 14.71
C LEU A 69 -1.29 -5.30 15.63
N GLU A 70 -0.55 -5.77 16.63
CA GLU A 70 0.23 -4.87 17.48
C GLU A 70 1.28 -4.13 16.66
N ASN A 71 1.29 -2.79 16.77
CA ASN A 71 2.17 -1.90 16.00
C ASN A 71 2.15 -2.16 14.48
N ALA A 72 1.02 -2.62 13.94
CA ALA A 72 0.86 -2.89 12.51
C ALA A 72 0.21 -1.71 11.79
N PHE A 73 0.85 -1.28 10.70
CA PHE A 73 0.40 -0.19 9.83
C PHE A 73 0.29 -0.66 8.39
N ASN A 74 -0.67 -0.08 7.67
CA ASN A 74 -0.89 -0.38 6.26
C ASN A 74 -0.79 0.88 5.41
N VAL A 75 -0.19 0.73 4.24
CA VAL A 75 -0.27 1.72 3.16
C VAL A 75 -1.33 1.25 2.18
N HIS A 76 -2.52 1.79 2.35
CA HIS A 76 -3.64 1.52 1.47
C HIS A 76 -3.53 2.37 0.20
N THR A 77 -3.78 1.74 -0.96
CA THR A 77 -3.69 2.38 -2.28
C THR A 77 -5.02 3.03 -2.69
N GLY A 78 -5.59 3.77 -1.77
CA GLY A 78 -6.83 4.51 -1.89
C GLY A 78 -6.94 5.57 -0.81
N ILE A 79 -7.78 6.58 -1.03
CA ILE A 79 -8.07 7.62 -0.05
C ILE A 79 -9.20 7.13 0.86
N LEU A 80 -8.86 6.80 2.11
CA LEU A 80 -9.86 6.41 3.11
C LEU A 80 -10.53 7.66 3.71
N PRO A 81 -11.83 7.56 4.05
CA PRO A 81 -12.70 6.38 4.03
C PRO A 81 -13.36 6.07 2.68
N GLU A 82 -13.23 6.91 1.67
CA GLU A 82 -14.01 6.85 0.42
C GLU A 82 -13.63 5.65 -0.45
N TRP A 83 -12.36 5.25 -0.43
CA TRP A 83 -11.77 4.28 -1.35
C TRP A 83 -11.10 3.12 -0.60
N GLY A 84 -11.83 2.38 0.22
CA GLY A 84 -11.36 1.16 0.90
C GLY A 84 -11.54 -0.11 0.06
N GLY A 85 -10.81 -1.18 0.41
CA GLY A 85 -10.95 -2.48 -0.22
C GLY A 85 -9.93 -2.77 -1.33
N THR A 86 -10.37 -3.40 -2.41
CA THR A 86 -9.50 -3.89 -3.49
C THR A 86 -9.85 -3.31 -4.85
N ASP A 87 -8.94 -3.46 -5.81
CA ASP A 87 -9.11 -3.02 -7.20
C ASP A 87 -9.40 -1.52 -7.36
N ILE A 88 -8.88 -0.72 -6.43
CA ILE A 88 -9.17 0.70 -6.29
C ILE A 88 -8.88 1.50 -7.57
N LEU A 89 -7.78 1.21 -8.26
CA LEU A 89 -7.46 1.92 -9.52
C LEU A 89 -8.52 1.70 -10.61
N TYR A 90 -9.08 0.49 -10.68
CA TYR A 90 -10.20 0.21 -11.58
C TYR A 90 -11.44 1.02 -11.21
N HIS A 91 -11.84 0.96 -9.94
CA HIS A 91 -13.02 1.69 -9.46
C HIS A 91 -12.87 3.21 -9.58
N THR A 92 -11.66 3.74 -9.37
CA THR A 92 -11.32 5.15 -9.60
C THR A 92 -11.68 5.59 -11.02
N LEU A 93 -11.27 4.82 -12.02
CA LEU A 93 -11.56 5.13 -13.43
C LEU A 93 -13.03 4.89 -13.77
N LYS A 94 -13.63 3.85 -13.20
CA LYS A 94 -15.04 3.51 -13.43
C LYS A 94 -16.01 4.57 -12.90
N GLU A 95 -15.66 5.23 -11.81
CA GLU A 95 -16.49 6.28 -11.19
C GLU A 95 -16.07 7.70 -11.64
N ASP A 96 -15.23 7.82 -12.69
CA ASP A 96 -14.75 9.10 -13.21
C ASP A 96 -14.18 10.02 -12.10
N SER A 97 -13.49 9.44 -11.12
CA SER A 97 -12.87 10.22 -10.05
C SER A 97 -11.78 11.13 -10.62
N VAL A 98 -11.70 12.35 -10.10
CA VAL A 98 -10.70 13.35 -10.51
C VAL A 98 -9.42 13.29 -9.66
N GLU A 99 -9.45 12.51 -8.58
CA GLU A 99 -8.30 12.30 -7.71
C GLU A 99 -8.27 10.88 -7.14
N GLN A 100 -7.09 10.42 -6.79
CA GLN A 100 -6.84 9.19 -6.05
C GLN A 100 -5.60 9.38 -5.16
N GLY A 101 -5.26 8.41 -4.32
CA GLY A 101 -4.10 8.59 -3.45
C GLY A 101 -3.72 7.38 -2.62
N LEU A 102 -3.01 7.69 -1.55
CA LEU A 102 -2.51 6.75 -0.56
C LEU A 102 -3.01 7.15 0.83
N THR A 103 -3.29 6.16 1.66
CA THR A 103 -3.60 6.35 3.07
C THR A 103 -2.68 5.48 3.92
N PHE A 104 -1.97 6.09 4.87
CA PHE A 104 -1.21 5.39 5.90
C PHE A 104 -2.04 5.34 7.18
N HIS A 105 -2.37 4.15 7.65
CA HIS A 105 -3.26 3.95 8.79
C HIS A 105 -2.82 2.77 9.67
N LYS A 106 -3.19 2.80 10.95
CA LYS A 106 -3.04 1.66 11.86
C LYS A 106 -3.97 0.53 11.42
N MET A 107 -3.49 -0.70 11.44
CA MET A 107 -4.33 -1.86 11.12
C MET A 107 -5.22 -2.24 12.30
N THR A 108 -6.44 -2.69 11.99
CA THR A 108 -7.41 -3.22 12.94
C THR A 108 -8.01 -4.51 12.42
N GLU A 109 -8.87 -5.15 13.23
CA GLU A 109 -9.62 -6.36 12.84
C GLU A 109 -10.49 -6.16 11.58
N VAL A 110 -10.94 -4.92 11.36
CA VAL A 110 -11.73 -4.55 10.17
C VAL A 110 -10.82 -3.93 9.14
N PHE A 111 -10.85 -4.46 7.91
CA PHE A 111 -10.04 -3.93 6.81
C PHE A 111 -10.32 -2.45 6.57
N ASP A 112 -9.24 -1.69 6.34
CA ASP A 112 -9.23 -0.29 5.98
C ASP A 112 -10.02 0.64 6.92
N LYS A 113 -10.19 0.24 8.21
CA LYS A 113 -10.96 0.99 9.22
C LYS A 113 -10.13 1.54 10.38
N GLY A 114 -8.84 1.32 10.42
CA GLY A 114 -8.00 1.78 11.52
C GLY A 114 -7.69 3.28 11.47
N PRO A 115 -7.27 3.88 12.58
CA PRO A 115 -6.89 5.29 12.66
C PRO A 115 -5.96 5.72 11.55
N ILE A 116 -6.28 6.84 10.89
CA ILE A 116 -5.48 7.38 9.79
C ILE A 116 -4.38 8.28 10.34
N VAL A 117 -3.13 7.98 9.99
CA VAL A 117 -1.96 8.82 10.31
C VAL A 117 -1.82 9.95 9.29
N SER A 118 -1.89 9.60 8.01
CA SER A 118 -1.72 10.56 6.91
C SER A 118 -2.39 10.08 5.62
N LYS A 119 -2.66 11.05 4.74
CA LYS A 119 -3.16 10.82 3.37
C LYS A 119 -2.41 11.70 2.39
N MET A 120 -2.24 11.20 1.16
CA MET A 120 -1.71 11.98 0.03
C MET A 120 -2.54 11.68 -1.21
N THR A 121 -2.92 12.73 -1.94
CA THR A 121 -3.68 12.61 -3.19
C THR A 121 -2.82 12.93 -4.42
N TYR A 122 -3.22 12.39 -5.56
CA TYR A 122 -2.70 12.76 -6.87
C TYR A 122 -3.86 12.89 -7.87
N PRO A 123 -3.71 13.74 -8.92
CA PRO A 123 -4.76 13.95 -9.90
C PRO A 123 -4.97 12.73 -10.79
N VAL A 124 -6.22 12.48 -11.15
CA VAL A 124 -6.64 11.57 -12.20
C VAL A 124 -7.09 12.39 -13.40
N PHE A 125 -6.50 12.15 -14.56
CA PHE A 125 -6.82 12.89 -15.78
C PHE A 125 -7.76 12.08 -16.69
N LYS A 126 -8.55 12.80 -17.48
CA LYS A 126 -9.41 12.18 -18.47
C LYS A 126 -8.57 11.38 -19.49
N GLY A 127 -8.87 10.09 -19.60
CA GLY A 127 -8.16 9.16 -20.47
C GLY A 127 -7.00 8.42 -19.82
N ASP A 128 -6.75 8.65 -18.52
CA ASP A 128 -5.83 7.82 -17.74
C ASP A 128 -6.23 6.35 -17.79
N THR A 129 -5.24 5.49 -17.71
CA THR A 129 -5.38 4.04 -17.56
C THR A 129 -4.95 3.60 -16.15
N MET A 130 -5.29 2.38 -15.77
CA MET A 130 -4.79 1.79 -14.50
C MET A 130 -3.26 1.77 -14.45
N VAL A 131 -2.59 1.64 -15.60
CA VAL A 131 -1.11 1.65 -15.69
C VAL A 131 -0.56 3.00 -15.28
N GLU A 132 -1.11 4.10 -15.82
CA GLU A 132 -0.67 5.46 -15.49
C GLU A 132 -0.95 5.83 -14.05
N LEU A 133 -2.11 5.44 -13.51
CA LEU A 133 -2.42 5.62 -12.08
C LEU A 133 -1.45 4.85 -11.20
N TYR A 134 -1.13 3.60 -11.54
CA TYR A 134 -0.17 2.79 -10.79
C TYR A 134 1.24 3.37 -10.85
N GLN A 135 1.66 3.90 -12.01
CA GLN A 135 2.96 4.56 -12.15
C GLN A 135 3.07 5.81 -11.27
N ARG A 136 2.03 6.68 -11.24
CA ARG A 136 2.00 7.83 -10.30
C ARG A 136 2.07 7.39 -8.85
N LEU A 137 1.30 6.38 -8.49
CA LEU A 137 1.29 5.82 -7.14
C LEU A 137 2.68 5.35 -6.71
N ILE A 138 3.39 4.59 -7.57
CA ILE A 138 4.76 4.12 -7.27
C ILE A 138 5.74 5.27 -7.12
N GLN A 139 5.60 6.33 -7.91
CA GLN A 139 6.49 7.49 -7.83
C GLN A 139 6.35 8.26 -6.51
N ILE A 140 5.13 8.38 -5.98
CA ILE A 140 4.89 9.14 -4.75
C ILE A 140 4.99 8.32 -3.47
N ALA A 141 4.75 7.01 -3.53
CA ALA A 141 4.64 6.15 -2.37
C ALA A 141 5.89 6.16 -1.46
N PRO A 142 7.13 6.08 -1.96
CA PRO A 142 8.31 6.07 -1.09
C PRO A 142 8.39 7.30 -0.19
N ALA A 143 8.27 8.50 -0.76
CA ALA A 143 8.33 9.76 -0.01
C ALA A 143 7.13 9.91 0.95
N PHE A 144 5.94 9.51 0.51
CA PHE A 144 4.74 9.50 1.35
C PHE A 144 4.92 8.61 2.57
N VAL A 145 5.40 7.37 2.39
CA VAL A 145 5.58 6.41 3.49
C VAL A 145 6.63 6.90 4.46
N LEU A 146 7.77 7.41 3.96
CA LEU A 146 8.80 7.99 4.82
C LEU A 146 8.25 9.16 5.65
N GLY A 147 7.53 10.09 5.02
CA GLY A 147 6.89 11.22 5.71
C GLY A 147 5.87 10.76 6.75
N SER A 148 5.09 9.72 6.44
CA SER A 148 4.10 9.14 7.35
C SER A 148 4.74 8.48 8.58
N LEU A 149 5.86 7.78 8.40
CA LEU A 149 6.62 7.19 9.51
C LEU A 149 7.19 8.31 10.41
N LYS A 150 7.74 9.37 9.83
CA LYS A 150 8.23 10.54 10.61
C LYS A 150 7.11 11.25 11.36
N LEU A 151 5.93 11.36 10.75
CA LEU A 151 4.76 11.89 11.43
C LEU A 151 4.33 10.99 12.59
N LEU A 152 4.28 9.66 12.37
CA LEU A 152 3.95 8.68 13.41
C LEU A 152 4.90 8.77 14.61
N GLU A 153 6.20 9.00 14.41
CA GLU A 153 7.18 9.21 15.47
C GLU A 153 6.88 10.47 16.31
N SER A 154 6.25 11.48 15.72
CA SER A 154 6.00 12.79 16.34
C SER A 154 4.66 12.91 17.08
N ILE A 155 3.68 12.07 16.77
CA ILE A 155 2.34 12.14 17.39
C ILE A 155 2.33 11.46 18.77
N PRO A 156 1.61 12.04 19.77
CA PRO A 156 1.57 11.48 21.13
C PRO A 156 0.85 10.14 21.23
N SER A 157 -0.28 10.01 20.53
CA SER A 157 -1.07 8.78 20.45
C SER A 157 -1.80 8.73 19.11
N ILE A 158 -1.86 7.53 18.54
CA ILE A 158 -2.65 7.27 17.33
C ILE A 158 -4.09 6.84 17.67
N ASP A 159 -4.33 6.41 18.89
CA ASP A 159 -5.64 5.89 19.31
C ASP A 159 -6.67 7.03 19.50
N ASP A 160 -6.20 8.29 19.56
CA ASP A 160 -7.05 9.49 19.58
C ASP A 160 -7.52 9.93 18.17
N CYS A 161 -7.17 9.16 17.14
CA CYS A 161 -7.53 9.49 15.77
C CYS A 161 -8.95 9.05 15.41
N TYR A 162 -9.50 9.75 14.43
CA TYR A 162 -10.88 9.74 13.97
C TYR A 162 -11.45 8.35 13.65
N GLU A 163 -12.62 8.01 14.18
CA GLU A 163 -13.41 6.86 13.73
C GLU A 163 -14.17 7.17 12.43
N TYR A 164 -14.18 6.24 11.50
CA TYR A 164 -14.89 6.35 10.23
C TYR A 164 -15.35 4.97 9.75
N GLU A 165 -16.35 4.96 8.87
CA GLU A 165 -16.78 3.74 8.16
C GLU A 165 -16.27 3.81 6.71
N PRO A 166 -15.39 2.89 6.29
CA PRO A 166 -14.89 2.89 4.93
C PRO A 166 -15.94 2.39 3.94
N ARG A 167 -16.00 3.01 2.77
CA ARG A 167 -16.66 2.42 1.60
C ARG A 167 -15.75 1.33 1.06
N ILE A 168 -16.21 0.08 1.06
CA ILE A 168 -15.37 -1.06 0.70
C ILE A 168 -15.71 -1.59 -0.70
N TYR A 169 -14.73 -1.52 -1.59
CA TYR A 169 -14.76 -2.18 -2.90
C TYR A 169 -14.27 -3.63 -2.76
N LYS A 170 -15.03 -4.56 -3.34
CA LYS A 170 -14.70 -5.99 -3.26
C LYS A 170 -14.05 -6.47 -4.55
N ARG A 171 -13.09 -7.39 -4.40
CA ARG A 171 -12.50 -8.08 -5.55
C ARG A 171 -13.60 -8.78 -6.37
N GLY A 172 -13.49 -8.69 -7.70
CA GLY A 172 -14.43 -9.32 -8.62
C GLY A 172 -15.65 -8.48 -8.99
N ASN A 173 -15.80 -7.27 -8.46
CA ASN A 173 -16.81 -6.30 -8.93
C ASN A 173 -16.36 -5.58 -10.22
N ILE A 174 -15.72 -6.32 -11.13
CA ILE A 174 -15.26 -5.80 -12.42
C ILE A 174 -16.28 -6.17 -13.48
N ASP A 175 -16.76 -5.17 -14.22
CA ASP A 175 -17.73 -5.39 -15.28
C ASP A 175 -17.15 -6.25 -16.39
N GLU A 176 -17.97 -7.15 -16.98
CA GLU A 176 -17.54 -8.06 -18.05
C GLU A 176 -16.92 -7.33 -19.23
N SER A 177 -17.43 -6.14 -19.58
CA SER A 177 -16.90 -5.29 -20.66
C SER A 177 -15.47 -4.81 -20.41
N ASP A 178 -15.03 -4.73 -19.14
CA ASP A 178 -13.74 -4.20 -18.74
C ASP A 178 -12.72 -5.30 -18.42
N LEU A 179 -13.16 -6.57 -18.37
CA LEU A 179 -12.32 -7.70 -17.99
C LEU A 179 -11.03 -7.82 -18.82
N ASP A 180 -11.08 -7.57 -20.11
CA ASP A 180 -9.92 -7.67 -20.98
C ASP A 180 -8.88 -6.58 -20.69
N THR A 181 -9.33 -5.37 -20.42
CA THR A 181 -8.47 -4.25 -20.01
C THR A 181 -7.84 -4.52 -18.66
N TYR A 182 -8.64 -5.00 -17.70
CA TYR A 182 -8.17 -5.36 -16.38
C TYR A 182 -7.15 -6.50 -16.42
N LYS A 183 -7.39 -7.56 -17.19
CA LYS A 183 -6.47 -8.69 -17.34
C LYS A 183 -5.12 -8.30 -17.96
N LYS A 184 -5.08 -7.27 -18.80
CA LYS A 184 -3.83 -6.77 -19.41
C LYS A 184 -3.02 -5.88 -18.48
N PHE A 185 -3.64 -5.29 -17.46
CA PHE A 185 -2.98 -4.38 -16.53
C PHE A 185 -1.77 -5.03 -15.85
N ILE A 186 -1.94 -6.19 -15.22
CA ILE A 186 -0.88 -6.86 -14.46
C ILE A 186 0.33 -7.26 -15.32
N PRO A 187 0.15 -7.96 -16.47
CA PRO A 187 1.28 -8.26 -17.36
C PRO A 187 2.00 -7.01 -17.86
N THR A 188 1.26 -5.92 -18.11
CA THR A 188 1.84 -4.65 -18.56
C THR A 188 2.71 -4.03 -17.46
N ILE A 189 2.22 -3.96 -16.24
CA ILE A 189 2.99 -3.45 -15.10
C ILE A 189 4.24 -4.30 -14.87
N ASN A 190 4.11 -5.62 -14.83
CA ASN A 190 5.25 -6.51 -14.66
C ASN A 190 6.29 -6.33 -15.77
N LYS A 191 5.87 -6.13 -17.01
CA LYS A 191 6.77 -5.87 -18.14
C LYS A 191 7.51 -4.54 -17.97
N ILE A 192 6.82 -3.48 -17.59
CA ILE A 192 7.42 -2.15 -17.38
C ILE A 192 8.50 -2.23 -16.30
N TYR A 193 8.22 -2.83 -15.15
CA TYR A 193 9.16 -2.87 -14.03
C TYR A 193 10.25 -3.94 -14.15
N ASN A 194 10.09 -4.92 -15.04
CA ASN A 194 11.16 -5.88 -15.38
C ASN A 194 12.17 -5.32 -16.39
N ILE A 195 11.84 -4.24 -17.12
CA ILE A 195 12.76 -3.61 -18.06
C ILE A 195 13.78 -2.70 -17.34
N TRP A 196 13.51 -2.30 -16.11
CA TRP A 196 14.37 -1.43 -15.31
C TRP A 196 15.36 -2.20 -14.40
N LYS A 197 15.58 -3.48 -14.69
CA LYS A 197 16.61 -4.33 -14.05
C LYS A 197 17.97 -4.19 -14.73
#